data_decae4515a739c6451eee53d3ae7d914
#
_entry.id   decae4515a739c6451eee53d3ae7d914
#
_cell.length_a   1.000
_cell.length_b   1.000
_cell.length_c   1.000
_cell.angle_alpha   90.00
_cell.angle_beta   90.00
_cell.angle_gamma   90.00
#
_symmetry.space_group_name_H-M   'P 1'
#
loop_
_entity.id
_entity.type
_entity.pdbx_description
1 polymer ?
#
loop_
_entity_poly.entity_id
_entity_poly.type
_entity_poly.pdbx_seq_one_letter_code
_entity_poly.pdbx_strand_id
1 'polypeptide(L)'
;MTVSEAEKYEVSRMTEDQKWNDILRLYKKYLCEDSEEVKNYALSYNQDVSPEARRIHDEAIVIDTCAWNLQSWNWHLEHSGCTAINCTVPDCDSDAGTALRNIIEYYALCNEIDQCVMIRNVQDIYEAKKDGKVGIIFGAQNCDFI
;
A
#
# COMPACT_ATOMS: atom_id res chain seq x y z
N MET A 1 -15.22 -3.84 -11.25
CA MET A 1 -15.41 -5.31 -11.23
C MET A 1 -16.67 -5.60 -10.43
N THR A 2 -17.72 -6.13 -11.05
CA THR A 2 -18.98 -6.44 -10.36
C THR A 2 -18.88 -7.82 -9.73
N VAL A 3 -18.93 -7.87 -8.40
CA VAL A 3 -18.99 -9.13 -7.65
C VAL A 3 -20.32 -9.83 -7.94
N SER A 4 -20.29 -11.12 -8.28
CA SER A 4 -21.50 -11.91 -8.56
C SER A 4 -22.39 -12.04 -7.32
N GLU A 5 -23.69 -12.28 -7.52
CA GLU A 5 -24.62 -12.50 -6.41
C GLU A 5 -24.26 -13.74 -5.55
N ALA A 6 -23.68 -14.76 -6.18
CA ALA A 6 -23.19 -15.95 -5.50
C ALA A 6 -22.02 -15.64 -4.55
N GLU A 7 -21.06 -14.81 -4.98
CA GLU A 7 -19.94 -14.36 -4.15
C GLU A 7 -20.41 -13.49 -2.97
N LYS A 8 -21.42 -12.62 -3.19
CA LYS A 8 -22.05 -11.85 -2.11
C LYS A 8 -22.73 -12.73 -1.06
N TYR A 9 -23.33 -13.83 -1.51
CA TYR A 9 -24.01 -14.75 -0.62
C TYR A 9 -23.04 -15.61 0.21
N GLU A 10 -21.92 -16.04 -0.36
CA GLU A 10 -20.84 -16.73 0.36
C GLU A 10 -20.22 -15.83 1.44
N VAL A 11 -19.87 -14.60 1.09
CA VAL A 11 -19.29 -13.63 2.05
C VAL A 11 -20.24 -13.37 3.23
N SER A 12 -21.58 -13.37 3.01
CA SER A 12 -22.55 -13.15 4.10
C SER A 12 -22.60 -14.28 5.13
N ARG A 13 -22.08 -15.47 4.82
CA ARG A 13 -22.05 -16.65 5.70
C ARG A 13 -20.72 -16.84 6.43
N MET A 14 -19.70 -16.10 6.06
CA MET A 14 -18.39 -16.19 6.71
C MET A 14 -18.42 -15.60 8.10
N THR A 15 -17.69 -16.22 9.04
CA THR A 15 -17.37 -15.58 10.31
C THR A 15 -16.50 -14.34 10.08
N GLU A 16 -16.48 -13.41 11.04
CA GLU A 16 -15.63 -12.21 10.92
C GLU A 16 -14.15 -12.57 10.72
N ASP A 17 -13.64 -13.60 11.40
CA ASP A 17 -12.28 -14.09 11.24
C ASP A 17 -12.03 -14.67 9.83
N GLN A 18 -13.00 -15.35 9.22
CA GLN A 18 -12.89 -15.85 7.86
C GLN A 18 -12.87 -14.72 6.83
N LYS A 19 -13.75 -13.74 6.99
CA LYS A 19 -13.76 -12.52 6.15
C LYS A 19 -12.42 -11.80 6.22
N TRP A 20 -11.89 -11.64 7.43
CA TRP A 20 -10.61 -11.02 7.66
C TRP A 20 -9.46 -11.76 6.96
N ASN A 21 -9.36 -13.06 7.15
CA ASN A 21 -8.33 -13.88 6.52
C ASN A 21 -8.43 -13.88 4.97
N ASP A 22 -9.64 -13.88 4.42
CA ASP A 22 -9.83 -13.79 2.97
C ASP A 22 -9.48 -12.41 2.42
N ILE A 23 -9.79 -11.33 3.14
CA ILE A 23 -9.37 -9.97 2.80
C ILE A 23 -7.84 -9.87 2.80
N LEU A 24 -7.18 -10.34 3.85
CA LEU A 24 -5.71 -10.35 3.93
C LEU A 24 -5.07 -11.18 2.80
N ARG A 25 -5.65 -12.35 2.49
CA ARG A 25 -5.18 -13.19 1.40
C ARG A 25 -5.33 -12.52 0.03
N LEU A 26 -6.47 -11.85 -0.21
CA LEU A 26 -6.72 -11.10 -1.44
C LEU A 26 -5.76 -9.92 -1.56
N TYR A 27 -5.55 -9.16 -0.49
CA TYR A 27 -4.61 -8.05 -0.48
C TYR A 27 -3.18 -8.51 -0.71
N LYS A 28 -2.75 -9.57 -0.04
CA LYS A 28 -1.44 -10.18 -0.24
C LYS A 28 -1.24 -10.62 -1.70
N LYS A 29 -2.27 -11.21 -2.30
CA LYS A 29 -2.26 -11.60 -3.71
C LYS A 29 -2.16 -10.39 -4.63
N TYR A 30 -3.00 -9.37 -4.47
CA TYR A 30 -3.03 -8.19 -5.35
C TYR A 30 -1.83 -7.26 -5.15
N LEU A 31 -1.25 -7.21 -3.95
CA LEU A 31 -0.12 -6.33 -3.64
C LEU A 31 1.25 -6.96 -3.88
N CYS A 32 1.33 -8.29 -3.81
CA CYS A 32 2.60 -9.01 -3.90
C CYS A 32 2.71 -9.89 -5.16
N GLU A 33 1.64 -10.11 -5.91
CA GLU A 33 1.72 -10.77 -7.21
C GLU A 33 2.04 -9.74 -8.29
N ASP A 34 3.23 -9.88 -8.81
CA ASP A 34 3.78 -9.16 -9.94
C ASP A 34 2.93 -9.44 -11.20
N SER A 35 2.00 -8.58 -11.52
CA SER A 35 1.30 -8.72 -12.79
C SER A 35 2.23 -8.32 -13.94
N GLU A 36 2.23 -9.07 -15.04
CA GLU A 36 2.97 -8.72 -16.26
C GLU A 36 2.65 -7.29 -16.76
N GLU A 37 1.45 -6.82 -16.50
CA GLU A 37 1.00 -5.47 -16.83
C GLU A 37 1.75 -4.41 -16.02
N VAL A 38 1.92 -4.61 -14.72
CA VAL A 38 2.68 -3.71 -13.84
C VAL A 38 4.15 -3.72 -14.19
N LYS A 39 4.74 -4.89 -14.47
CA LYS A 39 6.12 -5.02 -14.94
C LYS A 39 6.37 -4.28 -16.24
N ASN A 40 5.49 -4.48 -17.23
CA ASN A 40 5.61 -3.83 -18.53
C ASN A 40 5.44 -2.31 -18.41
N TYR A 41 4.56 -1.83 -17.55
CA TYR A 41 4.39 -0.41 -17.27
C TYR A 41 5.64 0.17 -16.61
N ALA A 42 6.17 -0.48 -15.57
CA ALA A 42 7.40 -0.10 -14.90
C ALA A 42 8.59 -0.05 -15.85
N LEU A 43 8.75 -1.07 -16.69
CA LEU A 43 9.82 -1.13 -17.70
C LEU A 43 9.71 -0.02 -18.73
N SER A 44 8.50 0.37 -19.15
CA SER A 44 8.29 1.44 -20.13
C SER A 44 8.76 2.82 -19.63
N TYR A 45 8.63 3.08 -18.32
CA TYR A 45 9.09 4.34 -17.72
C TYR A 45 10.58 4.38 -17.40
N ASN A 46 11.23 3.23 -17.26
CA ASN A 46 12.62 3.15 -16.83
C ASN A 46 13.64 3.14 -17.99
N GLN A 47 13.20 3.11 -19.24
CA GLN A 47 14.09 2.93 -20.38
C GLN A 47 14.98 4.16 -20.66
N ASP A 48 14.53 5.36 -20.31
CA ASP A 48 15.21 6.61 -20.67
C ASP A 48 15.89 7.32 -19.48
N VAL A 49 15.96 6.68 -18.31
CA VAL A 49 16.58 7.27 -17.12
C VAL A 49 18.10 7.10 -17.17
N SER A 50 18.84 8.21 -17.12
CA SER A 50 20.29 8.15 -17.11
C SER A 50 20.82 7.42 -15.87
N PRO A 51 21.97 6.72 -15.96
CA PRO A 51 22.59 6.06 -14.81
C PRO A 51 22.82 7.00 -13.61
N GLU A 52 23.17 8.26 -13.88
CA GLU A 52 23.37 9.27 -12.85
C GLU A 52 22.06 9.64 -12.14
N ALA A 53 20.96 9.84 -12.88
CA ALA A 53 19.65 10.12 -12.29
C ALA A 53 19.17 8.95 -11.43
N ARG A 54 19.40 7.71 -11.89
CA ARG A 54 19.09 6.51 -11.12
C ARG A 54 19.89 6.46 -9.82
N ARG A 55 21.20 6.67 -9.89
CA ARG A 55 22.06 6.71 -8.71
C ARG A 55 21.58 7.74 -7.68
N ILE A 56 21.26 8.95 -8.13
CA ILE A 56 20.74 10.02 -7.26
C ILE A 56 19.42 9.56 -6.60
N HIS A 57 18.51 8.98 -7.36
CA HIS A 57 17.23 8.48 -6.84
C HIS A 57 17.44 7.35 -5.80
N ASP A 58 18.33 6.41 -6.11
CA ASP A 58 18.61 5.26 -5.23
C ASP A 58 19.26 5.69 -3.91
N GLU A 59 20.10 6.74 -3.94
CA GLU A 59 20.76 7.28 -2.74
C GLU A 59 19.85 8.22 -1.92
N ALA A 60 18.88 8.87 -2.57
CA ALA A 60 18.00 9.85 -1.91
C ALA A 60 16.95 9.19 -0.99
N ILE A 61 16.47 9.96 -0.02
CA ILE A 61 15.20 9.67 0.65
C ILE A 61 14.09 10.21 -0.23
N VAL A 62 13.30 9.30 -0.81
CA VAL A 62 12.19 9.63 -1.71
C VAL A 62 10.89 9.31 -1.00
N ILE A 63 10.03 10.31 -0.84
CA ILE A 63 8.73 10.16 -0.17
C ILE A 63 7.63 10.59 -1.13
N ASP A 64 6.73 9.67 -1.46
CA ASP A 64 5.47 10.02 -2.09
C ASP A 64 4.48 10.47 -1.00
N THR A 65 4.07 11.73 -1.06
CA THR A 65 3.22 12.34 -0.04
C THR A 65 1.74 12.18 -0.30
N CYS A 66 1.33 11.52 -1.38
CA CYS A 66 -0.07 11.36 -1.78
C CYS A 66 -0.34 10.05 -2.51
N ALA A 67 0.00 8.92 -1.90
CA ALA A 67 -0.35 7.62 -2.42
C ALA A 67 -1.82 7.30 -2.14
N TRP A 68 -2.60 7.11 -3.20
CA TRP A 68 -4.05 7.14 -3.15
C TRP A 68 -4.69 5.99 -2.35
N ASN A 69 -4.33 4.74 -2.60
CA ASN A 69 -4.95 3.59 -1.93
C ASN A 69 -4.09 2.31 -2.06
N LEU A 70 -4.60 1.20 -1.51
CA LEU A 70 -3.96 -0.12 -1.58
C LEU A 70 -3.58 -0.57 -3.00
N GLN A 71 -4.31 -0.16 -4.03
CA GLN A 71 -4.04 -0.54 -5.42
C GLN A 71 -2.72 0.05 -5.93
N SER A 72 -2.24 1.15 -5.35
CA SER A 72 -0.96 1.75 -5.69
C SER A 72 0.23 1.14 -4.92
N TRP A 73 -0.01 0.36 -3.88
CA TRP A 73 1.06 -0.18 -3.04
C TRP A 73 2.00 -1.10 -3.80
N ASN A 74 1.45 -1.99 -4.63
CA ASN A 74 2.26 -2.93 -5.42
C ASN A 74 3.32 -2.19 -6.25
N TRP A 75 2.93 -1.11 -6.91
CA TRP A 75 3.86 -0.24 -7.62
C TRP A 75 4.94 0.33 -6.71
N HIS A 76 4.53 0.89 -5.56
CA HIS A 76 5.47 1.53 -4.64
C HIS A 76 6.42 0.54 -3.99
N LEU A 77 5.94 -0.64 -3.61
CA LEU A 77 6.75 -1.65 -2.94
C LEU A 77 7.84 -2.23 -3.85
N GLU A 78 7.58 -2.34 -5.15
CA GLU A 78 8.47 -3.08 -6.05
C GLU A 78 9.17 -2.23 -7.11
N HIS A 79 8.56 -1.11 -7.51
CA HIS A 79 9.00 -0.43 -8.72
C HIS A 79 9.28 1.07 -8.57
N SER A 80 8.72 1.75 -7.60
CA SER A 80 8.86 3.20 -7.47
C SER A 80 10.23 3.62 -6.94
N GLY A 81 10.90 2.78 -6.18
CA GLY A 81 12.10 3.13 -5.42
C GLY A 81 11.85 4.14 -4.29
N CYS A 82 10.59 4.39 -3.94
CA CYS A 82 10.24 5.25 -2.80
C CYS A 82 10.77 4.66 -1.49
N THR A 83 11.29 5.53 -0.65
CA THR A 83 11.68 5.17 0.73
C THR A 83 10.46 5.09 1.62
N ALA A 84 9.48 5.98 1.41
CA ALA A 84 8.22 5.96 2.14
C ALA A 84 7.08 6.51 1.27
N ILE A 85 5.87 6.11 1.62
CA ILE A 85 4.64 6.61 1.00
C ILE A 85 3.65 7.06 2.08
N ASN A 86 2.98 8.18 1.84
CA ASN A 86 1.87 8.62 2.67
C ASN A 86 0.56 8.13 2.04
N CYS A 87 -0.01 7.09 2.63
CA CYS A 87 -1.24 6.47 2.16
C CYS A 87 -2.47 7.16 2.75
N THR A 88 -3.46 7.45 1.91
CA THR A 88 -4.80 7.84 2.36
C THR A 88 -5.50 6.61 2.91
N VAL A 89 -5.60 6.53 4.24
CA VAL A 89 -6.15 5.35 4.92
C VAL A 89 -7.64 5.48 5.20
N PRO A 90 -8.18 6.57 5.78
CA PRO A 90 -9.60 6.82 5.68
C PRO A 90 -9.93 7.46 4.34
N ASP A 91 -10.84 6.83 3.58
CA ASP A 91 -11.37 7.41 2.36
C ASP A 91 -12.16 8.70 2.63
N CYS A 92 -12.33 9.52 1.58
CA CYS A 92 -12.91 10.86 1.69
C CYS A 92 -14.31 10.89 2.31
N ASP A 93 -15.12 9.86 2.15
CA ASP A 93 -16.51 9.81 2.61
C ASP A 93 -16.69 8.83 3.79
N SER A 94 -15.61 8.50 4.48
CA SER A 94 -15.65 7.56 5.60
C SER A 94 -16.25 8.19 6.84
N ASP A 95 -17.20 7.52 7.48
CA ASP A 95 -17.55 7.81 8.87
C ASP A 95 -16.46 7.30 9.84
N ALA A 96 -16.53 7.74 11.09
CA ALA A 96 -15.53 7.39 12.12
C ALA A 96 -15.35 5.87 12.28
N GLY A 97 -16.43 5.09 12.19
CA GLY A 97 -16.38 3.62 12.31
C GLY A 97 -15.67 2.98 11.12
N THR A 98 -15.92 3.46 9.92
CA THR A 98 -15.27 3.01 8.69
C THR A 98 -13.80 3.42 8.67
N ALA A 99 -13.49 4.66 9.04
CA ALA A 99 -12.12 5.13 9.14
C ALA A 99 -11.28 4.29 10.11
N LEU A 100 -11.83 3.97 11.28
CA LEU A 100 -11.15 3.12 12.26
C LEU A 100 -10.91 1.70 11.74
N ARG A 101 -11.89 1.09 11.05
CA ARG A 101 -11.69 -0.21 10.40
C ARG A 101 -10.59 -0.16 9.36
N ASN A 102 -10.59 0.83 8.48
CA ASN A 102 -9.56 0.98 7.47
C ASN A 102 -8.16 1.11 8.09
N ILE A 103 -8.02 1.91 9.14
CA ILE A 103 -6.74 2.04 9.87
C ILE A 103 -6.27 0.68 10.43
N ILE A 104 -7.16 -0.08 11.04
CA ILE A 104 -6.85 -1.41 11.59
C ILE A 104 -6.43 -2.37 10.47
N GLU A 105 -7.15 -2.38 9.35
CA GLU A 105 -6.87 -3.23 8.18
C GLU A 105 -5.50 -2.92 7.58
N TYR A 106 -5.20 -1.66 7.36
CA TYR A 106 -3.90 -1.24 6.82
C TYR A 106 -2.75 -1.53 7.79
N TYR A 107 -3.01 -1.36 9.09
CA TYR A 107 -2.01 -1.69 10.11
C TYR A 107 -1.69 -3.18 10.14
N ALA A 108 -2.72 -4.03 10.08
CA ALA A 108 -2.54 -5.48 10.00
C ALA A 108 -1.81 -5.88 8.71
N LEU A 109 -2.16 -5.27 7.57
CA LEU A 109 -1.53 -5.53 6.29
C LEU A 109 -0.02 -5.18 6.30
N CYS A 110 0.36 -4.04 6.90
CA CYS A 110 1.77 -3.68 7.05
C CYS A 110 2.56 -4.68 7.89
N ASN A 111 1.91 -5.38 8.82
CA ASN A 111 2.56 -6.41 9.63
C ASN A 111 2.70 -7.75 8.88
N GLU A 112 1.89 -7.98 7.85
CA GLU A 112 1.88 -9.21 7.04
C GLU A 112 2.79 -9.13 5.80
N ILE A 113 3.16 -7.93 5.37
CA ILE A 113 3.97 -7.69 4.17
C ILE A 113 5.41 -7.36 4.57
N ASP A 114 6.33 -8.26 4.26
CA ASP A 114 7.74 -8.10 4.61
C ASP A 114 8.42 -6.88 3.94
N GLN A 115 7.93 -6.46 2.78
CA GLN A 115 8.47 -5.34 2.00
C GLN A 115 8.15 -3.98 2.58
N CYS A 116 7.21 -3.87 3.51
CA CYS A 116 6.85 -2.59 4.10
C CYS A 116 7.04 -2.53 5.62
N VAL A 117 7.04 -1.32 6.16
CA VAL A 117 7.14 -1.07 7.60
C VAL A 117 6.36 0.20 7.96
N MET A 118 5.66 0.17 9.09
CA MET A 118 4.94 1.33 9.59
C MET A 118 5.90 2.43 10.07
N ILE A 119 5.74 3.64 9.56
CA ILE A 119 6.50 4.82 9.98
C ILE A 119 5.77 5.53 11.12
N ARG A 120 6.45 5.72 12.24
CA ARG A 120 5.94 6.41 13.44
C ARG A 120 6.72 7.71 13.72
N ASN A 121 7.94 7.77 13.21
CA ASN A 121 8.83 8.93 13.38
C ASN A 121 9.85 8.98 12.24
N VAL A 122 10.61 10.07 12.18
CA VAL A 122 11.59 10.30 11.10
C VAL A 122 12.69 9.24 11.07
N GLN A 123 13.08 8.69 12.22
CA GLN A 123 14.13 7.68 12.29
C GLN A 123 13.70 6.39 11.57
N ASP A 124 12.42 6.02 11.67
CA ASP A 124 11.88 4.84 10.99
C ASP A 124 12.03 4.93 9.47
N ILE A 125 12.00 6.15 8.88
CA ILE A 125 12.22 6.36 7.44
C ILE A 125 13.65 5.98 7.03
N TYR A 126 14.64 6.39 7.83
CA TYR A 126 16.04 6.04 7.57
C TYR A 126 16.29 4.55 7.74
N GLU A 127 15.64 3.93 8.71
CA GLU A 127 15.72 2.49 8.93
C GLU A 127 15.05 1.71 7.79
N ALA A 128 13.88 2.14 7.33
CA ALA A 128 13.22 1.57 6.15
C ALA A 128 14.14 1.61 4.92
N LYS A 129 14.78 2.76 4.64
CA LYS A 129 15.74 2.90 3.55
C LYS A 129 16.92 1.93 3.68
N LYS A 130 17.49 1.84 4.87
CA LYS A 130 18.63 0.96 5.17
C LYS A 130 18.27 -0.52 4.97
N ASP A 131 17.05 -0.91 5.36
CA ASP A 131 16.58 -2.29 5.32
C ASP A 131 15.98 -2.67 3.96
N GLY A 132 15.95 -1.72 3.00
CA GLY A 132 15.36 -1.94 1.67
C GLY A 132 13.86 -2.13 1.70
N LYS A 133 13.19 -1.56 2.70
CA LYS A 133 11.73 -1.60 2.85
C LYS A 133 11.10 -0.27 2.47
N VAL A 134 9.81 -0.30 2.17
CA VAL A 134 9.01 0.92 1.95
C VAL A 134 8.30 1.30 3.24
N GLY A 135 8.53 2.52 3.72
CA GLY A 135 7.86 3.05 4.89
C GLY A 135 6.41 3.47 4.57
N ILE A 136 5.47 3.07 5.42
CA ILE A 136 4.07 3.42 5.28
C ILE A 136 3.70 4.47 6.32
N ILE A 137 3.28 5.64 5.85
CA ILE A 137 2.78 6.74 6.67
C ILE A 137 1.26 6.79 6.46
N PHE A 138 0.48 6.82 7.52
CA PHE A 138 -0.96 6.99 7.43
C PHE A 138 -1.33 8.47 7.36
N GLY A 139 -1.98 8.83 6.28
CA GLY A 139 -2.58 10.13 6.07
C GLY A 139 -4.10 10.04 5.94
N ALA A 140 -4.77 11.18 5.99
CA ALA A 140 -6.18 11.31 5.74
C ALA A 140 -6.42 12.34 4.64
N GLN A 141 -7.34 12.06 3.74
CA GLN A 141 -7.68 12.98 2.66
C GLN A 141 -8.41 14.23 3.19
N ASN A 142 -9.23 14.06 4.22
CA ASN A 142 -10.03 15.11 4.86
C ASN A 142 -10.30 14.76 6.33
N CYS A 143 -11.21 15.51 6.97
CA CYS A 143 -11.58 15.36 8.38
C CYS A 143 -13.04 14.91 8.57
N ASP A 144 -13.72 14.40 7.55
CA ASP A 144 -15.16 14.10 7.60
C ASP A 144 -15.49 12.93 8.54
N PHE A 145 -14.47 12.16 8.93
CA PHE A 145 -14.59 11.04 9.85
C PHE A 145 -14.45 11.42 11.35
N ILE A 146 -14.25 12.70 11.68
CA ILE A 146 -14.11 13.19 13.08
C ILE A 146 -15.45 13.65 13.64
#